data_944e5f293136f045e7c67d3f2243efc3
#
_entry.id   944e5f293136f045e7c67d3f2243efc3
#
_cell.length_a   1.000
_cell.length_b   1.000
_cell.length_c   1.000
_cell.angle_alpha   90.00
_cell.angle_beta   90.00
_cell.angle_gamma   90.00
#
_symmetry.space_group_name_H-M   'P 1'
#
loop_
_entity.id
_entity.type
_entity.pdbx_description
1 polymer ?
#
loop_
_entity_poly.entity_id
_entity_poly.type
_entity_poly.pdbx_seq_one_letter_code
_entity_poly.pdbx_strand_id
1 'polypeptide(L)'
;MSSVAPAVEPVGPARTSGLSAILEQTRYVLSENKVTGFAFALLILILIAAIFGPYVVPYDPLASDTAAALKPPSAAHWFGTDQLGRDIFSRVVVATRLDTFIAVASVVLVFLMGGLAGIAAGYFGGWTDRIVGRIADTIMAFPLFVLAMGIVAALGNTVQNIILATAIVNFPLYARVARAEANVRRNAGFVQAARLSGNGEFRILLVHILPNIMPIMIVQMSLTMGYAILNAAGLSFIGLGVRPPTAEWGIMVAEGAGFMVSGEWWIALFPGLALMIAVFCFNLLGDGLRDIVDPQRRT
;
A
#
# COMPACT_ATOMS: atom_id res chain seq x y z
N MET A 1 54.26 41.65 3.86
CA MET A 1 53.08 41.04 4.52
C MET A 1 51.88 41.30 3.63
N SER A 2 51.57 40.39 2.71
CA SER A 2 50.42 40.47 1.80
C SER A 2 49.25 39.67 2.41
N SER A 3 48.21 40.39 2.82
CA SER A 3 46.95 39.77 3.31
C SER A 3 46.18 39.16 2.13
N VAL A 4 46.16 37.86 2.05
CA VAL A 4 45.27 37.15 1.12
C VAL A 4 43.84 37.20 1.71
N ALA A 5 42.94 37.90 1.04
CA ALA A 5 41.52 37.87 1.37
C ALA A 5 40.96 36.45 1.16
N PRO A 6 40.13 35.93 2.06
CA PRO A 6 39.50 34.64 1.84
C PRO A 6 38.58 34.67 0.61
N ALA A 7 38.79 33.69 -0.28
CA ALA A 7 37.92 33.50 -1.44
C ALA A 7 36.48 33.25 -0.96
N VAL A 8 35.56 34.09 -1.38
CA VAL A 8 34.13 33.86 -1.17
C VAL A 8 33.72 32.69 -2.09
N GLU A 9 33.44 31.56 -1.49
CA GLU A 9 32.86 30.43 -2.22
C GLU A 9 31.54 30.88 -2.93
N PRO A 10 31.34 30.51 -4.21
CA PRO A 10 30.14 30.85 -4.92
C PRO A 10 28.95 30.23 -4.17
N VAL A 11 28.00 31.07 -3.80
CA VAL A 11 26.70 30.67 -3.26
C VAL A 11 26.06 29.77 -4.31
N GLY A 12 25.95 28.48 -4.03
CA GLY A 12 25.29 27.54 -4.91
C GLY A 12 23.86 27.98 -5.19
N PRO A 13 23.26 27.52 -6.32
CA PRO A 13 21.95 27.97 -6.75
C PRO A 13 20.94 27.81 -5.61
N ALA A 14 20.11 28.87 -5.44
CA ALA A 14 19.11 28.95 -4.40
C ALA A 14 18.29 27.64 -4.32
N ARG A 15 18.26 27.01 -3.14
CA ARG A 15 17.43 25.83 -2.89
C ARG A 15 15.99 26.21 -3.21
N THR A 16 15.48 25.71 -4.34
CA THR A 16 14.05 25.76 -4.63
C THR A 16 13.35 24.99 -3.51
N SER A 17 12.67 25.72 -2.63
CA SER A 17 11.95 25.13 -1.51
C SER A 17 10.55 24.74 -1.96
N GLY A 18 10.12 23.52 -1.67
CA GLY A 18 8.73 23.12 -1.80
C GLY A 18 8.40 22.21 -2.98
N LEU A 19 7.20 22.32 -3.48
CA LEU A 19 6.61 21.49 -4.55
C LEU A 19 7.45 21.42 -5.83
N SER A 20 8.13 22.51 -6.22
CA SER A 20 8.97 22.54 -7.43
C SER A 20 10.19 21.60 -7.31
N ALA A 21 10.82 21.54 -6.15
CA ALA A 21 11.95 20.64 -5.92
C ALA A 21 11.53 19.16 -5.95
N ILE A 22 10.34 18.86 -5.41
CA ILE A 22 9.77 17.50 -5.45
C ILE A 22 9.44 17.13 -6.92
N LEU A 23 8.84 18.02 -7.67
CA LEU A 23 8.49 17.78 -9.08
C LEU A 23 9.73 17.60 -9.96
N GLU A 24 10.77 18.42 -9.78
CA GLU A 24 12.04 18.25 -10.48
C GLU A 24 12.72 16.93 -10.14
N GLN A 25 12.73 16.55 -8.86
CA GLN A 25 13.31 15.30 -8.42
C GLN A 25 12.52 14.10 -8.92
N THR A 26 11.19 14.16 -8.89
CA THR A 26 10.33 13.11 -9.46
C THR A 26 10.56 12.96 -10.96
N ARG A 27 10.62 14.08 -11.69
CA ARG A 27 10.92 14.07 -13.12
C ARG A 27 12.31 13.51 -13.43
N TYR A 28 13.31 13.84 -12.62
CA TYR A 28 14.66 13.30 -12.76
C TYR A 28 14.67 11.77 -12.54
N VAL A 29 14.07 11.28 -11.45
CA VAL A 29 14.02 9.84 -11.17
C VAL A 29 13.23 9.08 -12.22
N LEU A 30 12.13 9.64 -12.72
CA LEU A 30 11.34 9.03 -13.82
C LEU A 30 12.11 8.96 -15.15
N SER A 31 13.00 9.92 -15.42
CA SER A 31 13.82 9.93 -16.64
C SER A 31 15.01 8.96 -16.55
N GLU A 32 15.63 8.85 -15.40
CA GLU A 32 16.80 7.98 -15.14
C GLU A 32 16.39 6.51 -14.90
N ASN A 33 15.30 6.28 -14.15
CA ASN A 33 14.85 4.93 -13.81
C ASN A 33 13.56 4.58 -14.55
N LYS A 34 13.72 3.90 -15.71
CA LYS A 34 12.59 3.43 -16.54
C LYS A 34 11.63 2.51 -15.79
N VAL A 35 12.16 1.72 -14.81
CA VAL A 35 11.34 0.80 -14.01
C VAL A 35 10.41 1.59 -13.09
N THR A 36 10.92 2.64 -12.46
CA THR A 36 10.10 3.55 -11.65
C THR A 36 9.05 4.26 -12.51
N GLY A 37 9.43 4.74 -13.71
CA GLY A 37 8.48 5.34 -14.66
C GLY A 37 7.35 4.36 -15.04
N PHE A 38 7.69 3.12 -15.31
CA PHE A 38 6.71 2.06 -15.59
C PHE A 38 5.77 1.79 -14.39
N ALA A 39 6.30 1.75 -13.16
CA ALA A 39 5.50 1.58 -11.95
C ALA A 39 4.48 2.71 -11.76
N PHE A 40 4.90 3.97 -11.99
CA PHE A 40 3.98 5.12 -11.94
C PHE A 40 2.92 5.07 -13.04
N ALA A 41 3.26 4.65 -14.26
CA ALA A 41 2.28 4.47 -15.34
C ALA A 41 1.25 3.38 -15.00
N LEU A 42 1.69 2.25 -14.43
CA LEU A 42 0.80 1.19 -13.95
C LEU A 42 -0.10 1.69 -12.80
N LEU A 43 0.45 2.45 -11.86
CA LEU A 43 -0.34 3.03 -10.77
C LEU A 43 -1.44 3.93 -11.32
N ILE A 44 -1.12 4.80 -12.26
CA ILE A 44 -2.09 5.69 -12.91
C ILE A 44 -3.17 4.86 -13.60
N LEU A 45 -2.80 3.79 -14.31
CA LEU A 45 -3.75 2.88 -14.96
C LEU A 45 -4.69 2.21 -13.94
N ILE A 46 -4.13 1.70 -12.83
CA ILE A 46 -4.92 1.10 -11.74
C ILE A 46 -5.88 2.12 -11.13
N LEU A 47 -5.42 3.35 -10.88
CA LEU A 47 -6.28 4.41 -10.34
C LEU A 47 -7.38 4.83 -11.32
N ILE A 48 -7.08 4.92 -12.61
CA ILE A 48 -8.07 5.18 -13.66
C ILE A 48 -9.11 4.05 -13.67
N ALA A 49 -8.66 2.78 -13.65
CA ALA A 49 -9.56 1.63 -13.62
C ALA A 49 -10.41 1.61 -12.32
N ALA A 50 -9.84 1.94 -11.17
CA ALA A 50 -10.56 1.99 -9.90
C ALA A 50 -11.63 3.09 -9.87
N ILE A 51 -11.36 4.26 -10.48
CA ILE A 51 -12.29 5.40 -10.47
C ILE A 51 -13.33 5.28 -11.59
N PHE A 52 -12.87 5.05 -12.81
CA PHE A 52 -13.70 5.11 -14.01
C PHE A 52 -14.19 3.74 -14.48
N GLY A 53 -13.53 2.64 -14.07
CA GLY A 53 -13.86 1.28 -14.49
C GLY A 53 -15.36 0.96 -14.42
N PRO A 54 -16.05 1.19 -13.29
CA PRO A 54 -17.49 0.91 -13.17
C PRO A 54 -18.40 1.63 -14.19
N TYR A 55 -17.89 2.69 -14.84
CA TYR A 55 -18.64 3.52 -15.78
C TYR A 55 -18.35 3.21 -17.25
N VAL A 56 -17.23 2.51 -17.51
CA VAL A 56 -16.73 2.29 -18.90
C VAL A 56 -16.73 0.82 -19.31
N VAL A 57 -17.04 -0.12 -18.40
CA VAL A 57 -17.11 -1.54 -18.72
C VAL A 57 -18.25 -1.84 -19.70
N PRO A 58 -18.04 -2.78 -20.65
CA PRO A 58 -19.04 -3.07 -21.69
C PRO A 58 -20.27 -3.79 -21.17
N TYR A 59 -20.15 -4.53 -20.04
CA TYR A 59 -21.24 -5.31 -19.45
C TYR A 59 -21.42 -4.99 -17.97
N ASP A 60 -22.65 -5.16 -17.46
CA ASP A 60 -22.88 -5.13 -16.02
C ASP A 60 -22.15 -6.32 -15.36
N PRO A 61 -21.25 -6.08 -14.38
CA PRO A 61 -20.45 -7.13 -13.74
C PRO A 61 -21.28 -8.15 -12.94
N LEU A 62 -22.55 -7.86 -12.67
CA LEU A 62 -23.48 -8.73 -11.94
C LEU A 62 -24.51 -9.40 -12.83
N ALA A 63 -24.69 -8.93 -14.08
CA ALA A 63 -25.65 -9.50 -15.01
C ALA A 63 -25.24 -10.93 -15.39
N SER A 64 -26.10 -11.90 -15.07
CA SER A 64 -25.88 -13.30 -15.38
C SER A 64 -26.65 -13.68 -16.68
N ASP A 65 -25.95 -14.38 -17.58
CA ASP A 65 -26.52 -14.96 -18.80
C ASP A 65 -26.10 -16.42 -18.91
N THR A 66 -27.01 -17.33 -18.50
CA THR A 66 -26.75 -18.78 -18.52
C THR A 66 -26.49 -19.32 -19.91
N ALA A 67 -26.97 -18.67 -20.98
CA ALA A 67 -26.66 -19.05 -22.36
C ALA A 67 -25.23 -18.72 -22.77
N ALA A 68 -24.58 -17.78 -22.04
CA ALA A 68 -23.21 -17.40 -22.23
C ALA A 68 -22.26 -18.02 -21.17
N ALA A 69 -22.73 -18.98 -20.36
CA ALA A 69 -21.88 -19.58 -19.32
C ALA A 69 -20.65 -20.29 -19.90
N LEU A 70 -19.49 -20.12 -19.24
CA LEU A 70 -18.20 -20.77 -19.52
C LEU A 70 -17.70 -20.56 -20.97
N LYS A 71 -18.05 -19.46 -21.63
CA LYS A 71 -17.55 -19.16 -22.96
C LYS A 71 -16.10 -18.67 -22.89
N PRO A 72 -15.20 -19.20 -23.77
CA PRO A 72 -13.82 -18.77 -23.85
C PRO A 72 -13.69 -17.30 -24.29
N PRO A 73 -12.51 -16.68 -24.13
CA PRO A 73 -12.22 -15.35 -24.63
C PRO A 73 -12.58 -15.20 -26.10
N SER A 74 -13.28 -14.10 -26.41
CA SER A 74 -13.82 -13.79 -27.74
C SER A 74 -13.92 -12.28 -27.98
N ALA A 75 -14.28 -11.86 -29.18
CA ALA A 75 -14.52 -10.46 -29.47
C ALA A 75 -15.69 -9.85 -28.68
N ALA A 76 -16.69 -10.66 -28.31
CA ALA A 76 -17.81 -10.26 -27.47
C ALA A 76 -17.41 -10.22 -25.97
N HIS A 77 -16.62 -11.19 -25.51
CA HIS A 77 -16.17 -11.30 -24.12
C HIS A 77 -14.65 -11.44 -24.11
N TRP A 78 -13.93 -10.35 -23.94
CA TRP A 78 -12.46 -10.29 -24.09
C TRP A 78 -11.72 -11.26 -23.18
N PHE A 79 -12.19 -11.46 -21.97
CA PHE A 79 -11.62 -12.42 -21.00
C PHE A 79 -12.49 -13.67 -20.83
N GLY A 80 -13.50 -13.87 -21.69
CA GLY A 80 -14.49 -14.92 -21.56
C GLY A 80 -15.53 -14.63 -20.47
N THR A 81 -16.30 -15.66 -20.15
CA THR A 81 -17.36 -15.58 -19.15
C THR A 81 -17.16 -16.61 -18.03
N ASP A 82 -17.74 -16.37 -16.87
CA ASP A 82 -17.71 -17.27 -15.73
C ASP A 82 -18.86 -18.31 -15.79
N GLN A 83 -19.00 -19.12 -14.74
CA GLN A 83 -20.02 -20.16 -14.61
C GLN A 83 -21.47 -19.65 -14.62
N LEU A 84 -21.68 -18.36 -14.40
CA LEU A 84 -22.98 -17.71 -14.47
C LEU A 84 -23.16 -16.89 -15.75
N GLY A 85 -22.20 -16.96 -16.69
CA GLY A 85 -22.18 -16.17 -17.91
C GLY A 85 -21.86 -14.69 -17.72
N ARG A 86 -21.33 -14.30 -16.56
CA ARG A 86 -20.90 -12.91 -16.29
C ARG A 86 -19.59 -12.61 -17.01
N ASP A 87 -19.45 -11.41 -17.57
CA ASP A 87 -18.25 -10.99 -18.29
C ASP A 87 -17.05 -10.79 -17.34
N ILE A 88 -15.98 -11.58 -17.53
CA ILE A 88 -14.81 -11.56 -16.65
C ILE A 88 -14.04 -10.26 -16.78
N PHE A 89 -13.91 -9.68 -17.99
CA PHE A 89 -13.23 -8.40 -18.17
C PHE A 89 -13.90 -7.29 -17.34
N SER A 90 -15.20 -7.15 -17.46
CA SER A 90 -15.97 -6.15 -16.70
C SER A 90 -15.84 -6.36 -15.19
N ARG A 91 -15.89 -7.61 -14.73
CA ARG A 91 -15.70 -7.96 -13.31
C ARG A 91 -14.28 -7.62 -12.82
N VAL A 92 -13.22 -7.96 -13.56
CA VAL A 92 -11.83 -7.66 -13.21
C VAL A 92 -11.61 -6.15 -13.10
N VAL A 93 -12.13 -5.38 -14.05
CA VAL A 93 -12.00 -3.91 -14.04
C VAL A 93 -12.75 -3.29 -12.86
N VAL A 94 -13.98 -3.74 -12.59
CA VAL A 94 -14.77 -3.20 -11.46
C VAL A 94 -14.19 -3.61 -10.11
N ALA A 95 -13.64 -4.84 -10.00
CA ALA A 95 -12.97 -5.32 -8.81
C ALA A 95 -11.78 -4.43 -8.39
N THR A 96 -11.08 -3.81 -9.36
CA THR A 96 -9.95 -2.90 -9.10
C THR A 96 -10.29 -1.83 -8.06
N ARG A 97 -11.53 -1.32 -8.09
CA ARG A 97 -11.99 -0.30 -7.14
C ARG A 97 -12.03 -0.81 -5.71
N LEU A 98 -12.59 -1.99 -5.50
CA LEU A 98 -12.72 -2.59 -4.16
C LEU A 98 -11.36 -3.02 -3.62
N ASP A 99 -10.56 -3.68 -4.44
CA ASP A 99 -9.24 -4.19 -4.04
C ASP A 99 -8.27 -3.04 -3.69
N THR A 100 -8.26 -1.97 -4.52
CA THR A 100 -7.50 -0.75 -4.23
C THR A 100 -7.99 -0.07 -2.95
N PHE A 101 -9.30 0.00 -2.73
CA PHE A 101 -9.87 0.56 -1.51
C PHE A 101 -9.46 -0.24 -0.26
N ILE A 102 -9.53 -1.58 -0.31
CA ILE A 102 -9.08 -2.45 0.80
C ILE A 102 -7.60 -2.21 1.10
N ALA A 103 -6.75 -2.14 0.07
CA ALA A 103 -5.32 -1.90 0.23
C ALA A 103 -5.04 -0.55 0.89
N VAL A 104 -5.59 0.53 0.35
CA VAL A 104 -5.38 1.90 0.87
C VAL A 104 -5.93 2.02 2.29
N ALA A 105 -7.16 1.56 2.53
CA ALA A 105 -7.78 1.66 3.85
C ALA A 105 -7.02 0.86 4.91
N SER A 106 -6.53 -0.34 4.58
CA SER A 106 -5.71 -1.16 5.49
C SER A 106 -4.41 -0.47 5.84
N VAL A 107 -3.73 0.09 4.84
CA VAL A 107 -2.43 0.77 5.01
C VAL A 107 -2.59 2.06 5.81
N VAL A 108 -3.63 2.85 5.55
CA VAL A 108 -3.93 4.04 6.36
C VAL A 108 -4.24 3.64 7.81
N LEU A 109 -5.06 2.62 8.00
CA LEU A 109 -5.42 2.16 9.34
C LEU A 109 -4.20 1.63 10.12
N VAL A 110 -3.33 0.82 9.50
CA VAL A 110 -2.12 0.34 10.18
C VAL A 110 -1.13 1.47 10.47
N PHE A 111 -1.02 2.49 9.61
CA PHE A 111 -0.22 3.66 9.90
C PHE A 111 -0.76 4.43 11.11
N LEU A 112 -2.07 4.65 11.18
CA LEU A 112 -2.70 5.32 12.31
C LEU A 112 -2.54 4.53 13.62
N MET A 113 -2.66 3.22 13.58
CA MET A 113 -2.50 2.36 14.76
C MET A 113 -1.04 2.11 15.11
N GLY A 114 -0.30 1.48 14.21
CA GLY A 114 1.08 1.02 14.42
C GLY A 114 2.12 2.14 14.23
N GLY A 115 1.95 2.97 13.19
CA GLY A 115 2.86 4.07 12.91
C GLY A 115 2.88 5.09 14.04
N LEU A 116 1.72 5.62 14.43
CA LEU A 116 1.65 6.62 15.52
C LEU A 116 2.05 6.03 16.88
N ALA A 117 1.64 4.78 17.17
CA ALA A 117 2.08 4.09 18.39
C ALA A 117 3.60 3.88 18.41
N GLY A 118 4.20 3.51 17.28
CA GLY A 118 5.64 3.37 17.13
C GLY A 118 6.39 4.68 17.31
N ILE A 119 5.89 5.79 16.73
CA ILE A 119 6.45 7.13 16.91
C ILE A 119 6.44 7.50 18.39
N ALA A 120 5.31 7.32 19.07
CA ALA A 120 5.19 7.60 20.49
C ALA A 120 6.15 6.72 21.32
N ALA A 121 6.26 5.43 21.01
CA ALA A 121 7.18 4.51 21.67
C ALA A 121 8.65 4.94 21.51
N GLY A 122 9.07 5.30 20.29
CA GLY A 122 10.44 5.73 20.02
C GLY A 122 10.79 7.09 20.64
N TYR A 123 9.80 8.00 20.69
CA TYR A 123 9.99 9.34 21.23
C TYR A 123 9.99 9.37 22.76
N PHE A 124 8.95 8.87 23.41
CA PHE A 124 8.81 8.90 24.86
C PHE A 124 9.64 7.81 25.56
N GLY A 125 9.81 6.64 24.92
CA GLY A 125 10.50 5.51 25.52
C GLY A 125 9.76 4.94 26.75
N GLY A 126 10.51 4.33 27.68
CA GLY A 126 10.01 3.86 28.96
C GLY A 126 8.83 2.89 28.88
N TRP A 127 7.73 3.19 29.56
CA TRP A 127 6.53 2.36 29.56
C TRP A 127 5.80 2.31 28.23
N THR A 128 5.74 3.42 27.49
CA THR A 128 5.12 3.47 26.16
C THR A 128 5.81 2.49 25.22
N ASP A 129 7.14 2.48 25.24
CA ASP A 129 7.94 1.57 24.44
C ASP A 129 7.71 0.09 24.83
N ARG A 130 7.65 -0.20 26.13
CA ARG A 130 7.40 -1.56 26.62
C ARG A 130 6.01 -2.08 26.22
N ILE A 131 4.98 -1.24 26.33
CA ILE A 131 3.60 -1.63 25.97
C ILE A 131 3.49 -1.89 24.47
N VAL A 132 3.94 -0.95 23.63
CA VAL A 132 3.87 -1.09 22.17
C VAL A 132 4.71 -2.29 21.71
N GLY A 133 5.90 -2.46 22.27
CA GLY A 133 6.74 -3.65 22.01
C GLY A 133 6.06 -4.95 22.38
N ARG A 134 5.42 -5.02 23.56
CA ARG A 134 4.72 -6.23 24.01
C ARG A 134 3.52 -6.56 23.12
N ILE A 135 2.75 -5.55 22.69
CA ILE A 135 1.65 -5.75 21.72
C ILE A 135 2.19 -6.31 20.41
N ALA A 136 3.25 -5.70 19.88
CA ALA A 136 3.88 -6.14 18.63
C ALA A 136 4.39 -7.59 18.75
N ASP A 137 5.07 -7.94 19.84
CA ASP A 137 5.58 -9.28 20.08
C ASP A 137 4.46 -10.32 20.23
N THR A 138 3.34 -9.96 20.88
CA THR A 138 2.16 -10.82 21.00
C THR A 138 1.55 -11.13 19.63
N ILE A 139 1.40 -10.11 18.76
CA ILE A 139 0.88 -10.31 17.39
C ILE A 139 1.82 -11.22 16.59
N MET A 140 3.14 -11.00 16.69
CA MET A 140 4.14 -11.79 15.95
C MET A 140 4.33 -13.21 16.48
N ALA A 141 3.80 -13.55 17.66
CA ALA A 141 3.81 -14.91 18.16
C ALA A 141 2.92 -15.86 17.35
N PHE A 142 2.00 -15.32 16.56
CA PHE A 142 1.14 -16.08 15.67
C PHE A 142 1.64 -16.04 14.22
N PRO A 143 1.45 -17.09 13.41
CA PRO A 143 1.56 -16.98 11.97
C PRO A 143 0.56 -15.92 11.47
N LEU A 144 1.07 -14.85 10.84
CA LEU A 144 0.29 -13.63 10.57
C LEU A 144 -0.99 -13.90 9.76
N PHE A 145 -0.90 -14.77 8.74
CA PHE A 145 -2.07 -15.13 7.93
C PHE A 145 -3.12 -15.92 8.74
N VAL A 146 -2.68 -16.82 9.62
CA VAL A 146 -3.57 -17.58 10.52
C VAL A 146 -4.27 -16.65 11.52
N LEU A 147 -3.55 -15.64 12.02
CA LEU A 147 -4.14 -14.62 12.88
C LEU A 147 -5.20 -13.80 12.13
N ALA A 148 -4.92 -13.39 10.87
CA ALA A 148 -5.90 -12.69 10.04
C ALA A 148 -7.16 -13.52 9.80
N MET A 149 -6.99 -14.81 9.48
CA MET A 149 -8.10 -15.77 9.36
C MET A 149 -8.94 -15.85 10.64
N GLY A 150 -8.29 -15.98 11.79
CA GLY A 150 -8.97 -16.05 13.09
C GLY A 150 -9.77 -14.79 13.41
N ILE A 151 -9.21 -13.61 13.11
CA ILE A 151 -9.89 -12.32 13.31
C ILE A 151 -11.14 -12.24 12.45
N VAL A 152 -11.02 -12.53 11.14
CA VAL A 152 -12.17 -12.44 10.21
C VAL A 152 -13.20 -13.52 10.51
N ALA A 153 -12.79 -14.75 10.88
CA ALA A 153 -13.71 -15.81 11.28
C ALA A 153 -14.52 -15.43 12.54
N ALA A 154 -13.90 -14.73 13.49
CA ALA A 154 -14.56 -14.29 14.71
C ALA A 154 -15.48 -13.08 14.51
N LEU A 155 -15.08 -12.11 13.67
CA LEU A 155 -15.81 -10.86 13.47
C LEU A 155 -16.82 -10.91 12.31
N GLY A 156 -16.67 -11.86 11.40
CA GLY A 156 -17.48 -12.02 10.20
C GLY A 156 -16.80 -11.48 8.92
N ASN A 157 -17.25 -12.00 7.78
CA ASN A 157 -16.68 -11.76 6.44
C ASN A 157 -17.19 -10.44 5.85
N THR A 158 -16.73 -9.31 6.37
CA THR A 158 -17.01 -7.98 5.85
C THR A 158 -15.75 -7.29 5.39
N VAL A 159 -15.85 -6.36 4.45
CA VAL A 159 -14.71 -5.56 3.98
C VAL A 159 -14.02 -4.84 5.14
N GLN A 160 -14.80 -4.32 6.08
CA GLN A 160 -14.27 -3.63 7.27
C GLN A 160 -13.43 -4.55 8.14
N ASN A 161 -13.87 -5.80 8.34
CA ASN A 161 -13.15 -6.78 9.15
C ASN A 161 -11.90 -7.30 8.45
N ILE A 162 -11.90 -7.39 7.12
CA ILE A 162 -10.71 -7.70 6.32
C ILE A 162 -9.67 -6.57 6.46
N ILE A 163 -10.09 -5.32 6.34
CA ILE A 163 -9.24 -4.14 6.54
C ILE A 163 -8.65 -4.15 7.96
N LEU A 164 -9.48 -4.37 8.98
CA LEU A 164 -9.05 -4.42 10.36
C LEU A 164 -8.06 -5.56 10.62
N ALA A 165 -8.35 -6.77 10.15
CA ALA A 165 -7.46 -7.92 10.30
C ALA A 165 -6.11 -7.65 9.62
N THR A 166 -6.12 -7.13 8.39
CA THR A 166 -4.91 -6.77 7.65
C THR A 166 -4.11 -5.69 8.38
N ALA A 167 -4.76 -4.69 8.98
CA ALA A 167 -4.09 -3.66 9.76
C ALA A 167 -3.45 -4.22 11.04
N ILE A 168 -4.16 -5.08 11.78
CA ILE A 168 -3.66 -5.70 13.03
C ILE A 168 -2.42 -6.56 12.75
N VAL A 169 -2.44 -7.41 11.73
CA VAL A 169 -1.30 -8.28 11.44
C VAL A 169 -0.07 -7.51 10.95
N ASN A 170 -0.25 -6.34 10.35
CA ASN A 170 0.84 -5.47 9.91
C ASN A 170 1.29 -4.44 10.98
N PHE A 171 0.56 -4.32 12.10
CA PHE A 171 0.88 -3.40 13.19
C PHE A 171 2.34 -3.50 13.67
N PRO A 172 2.91 -4.70 13.92
CA PRO A 172 4.27 -4.82 14.44
C PRO A 172 5.32 -4.21 13.53
N LEU A 173 5.17 -4.39 12.21
CA LEU A 173 6.11 -3.86 11.22
C LEU A 173 6.13 -2.33 11.26
N TYR A 174 4.94 -1.70 11.25
CA TYR A 174 4.82 -0.25 11.31
C TYR A 174 5.33 0.32 12.62
N ALA A 175 4.94 -0.30 13.74
CA ALA A 175 5.37 0.12 15.07
C ALA A 175 6.90 0.07 15.21
N ARG A 176 7.56 -0.98 14.71
CA ARG A 176 9.02 -1.13 14.78
C ARG A 176 9.76 -0.11 13.90
N VAL A 177 9.32 0.08 12.65
CA VAL A 177 9.94 1.06 11.73
C VAL A 177 9.78 2.48 12.29
N ALA A 178 8.57 2.87 12.64
CA ALA A 178 8.28 4.19 13.16
C ALA A 178 9.01 4.47 14.50
N ARG A 179 9.10 3.47 15.38
CA ARG A 179 9.85 3.53 16.63
C ARG A 179 11.34 3.77 16.39
N ALA A 180 11.95 3.03 15.48
CA ALA A 180 13.37 3.17 15.15
C ALA A 180 13.67 4.58 14.65
N GLU A 181 12.87 5.08 13.71
CA GLU A 181 13.01 6.41 13.12
C GLU A 181 12.80 7.54 14.14
N ALA A 182 11.80 7.42 15.00
CA ALA A 182 11.55 8.41 16.06
C ALA A 182 12.67 8.42 17.11
N ASN A 183 13.19 7.24 17.48
CA ASN A 183 14.29 7.12 18.44
C ASN A 183 15.58 7.80 17.95
N VAL A 184 15.91 7.67 16.67
CA VAL A 184 17.08 8.38 16.08
C VAL A 184 16.90 9.90 16.13
N ARG A 185 15.68 10.39 15.87
CA ARG A 185 15.42 11.84 15.74
C ARG A 185 15.07 12.54 17.05
N ARG A 186 14.68 11.83 18.11
CA ARG A 186 14.26 12.45 19.39
C ARG A 186 15.30 13.36 20.03
N ASN A 187 16.59 13.13 19.75
CA ASN A 187 17.71 13.93 20.27
C ASN A 187 18.36 14.81 19.19
N ALA A 188 17.77 14.94 18.01
CA ALA A 188 18.30 15.77 16.93
C ALA A 188 18.24 17.27 17.32
N GLY A 189 19.15 18.06 16.75
CA GLY A 189 19.29 19.49 17.08
C GLY A 189 18.00 20.29 16.87
N PHE A 190 17.21 19.98 15.83
CA PHE A 190 15.94 20.66 15.59
C PHE A 190 14.88 20.36 16.67
N VAL A 191 14.91 19.15 17.28
CA VAL A 191 14.03 18.79 18.40
C VAL A 191 14.45 19.54 19.67
N GLN A 192 15.76 19.63 19.90
CA GLN A 192 16.29 20.40 21.06
C GLN A 192 15.96 21.89 20.91
N ALA A 193 16.14 22.47 19.73
CA ALA A 193 15.77 23.84 19.45
C ALA A 193 14.26 24.08 19.66
N ALA A 194 13.40 23.16 19.23
CA ALA A 194 11.97 23.25 19.46
C ALA A 194 11.60 23.23 20.96
N ARG A 195 12.27 22.39 21.77
CA ARG A 195 12.10 22.37 23.23
C ARG A 195 12.54 23.69 23.88
N LEU A 196 13.71 24.21 23.49
CA LEU A 196 14.18 25.50 23.98
C LEU A 196 13.26 26.66 23.63
N SER A 197 12.57 26.56 22.51
CA SER A 197 11.51 27.52 22.07
C SER A 197 10.18 27.34 22.81
N GLY A 198 10.10 26.45 23.83
CA GLY A 198 8.89 26.26 24.64
C GLY A 198 7.82 25.39 24.02
N ASN A 199 8.12 24.65 22.93
CA ASN A 199 7.12 23.71 22.35
C ASN A 199 6.89 22.53 23.29
N GLY A 200 5.59 22.21 23.51
CA GLY A 200 5.20 21.01 24.26
C GLY A 200 5.50 19.72 23.49
N GLU A 201 5.69 18.61 24.21
CA GLU A 201 6.13 17.32 23.66
C GLU A 201 5.21 16.77 22.55
N PHE A 202 3.88 16.92 22.67
CA PHE A 202 2.92 16.54 21.62
C PHE A 202 3.09 17.35 20.34
N ARG A 203 3.36 18.65 20.46
CA ARG A 203 3.62 19.50 19.30
C ARG A 203 4.92 19.12 18.61
N ILE A 204 5.97 18.82 19.39
CA ILE A 204 7.24 18.34 18.86
C ILE A 204 7.02 17.05 18.08
N LEU A 205 6.27 16.11 18.63
CA LEU A 205 5.99 14.83 18.00
C LEU A 205 5.23 14.97 16.66
N LEU A 206 4.15 15.77 16.65
CA LEU A 206 3.28 15.90 15.47
C LEU A 206 3.82 16.86 14.41
N VAL A 207 4.49 17.93 14.82
CA VAL A 207 4.93 19.00 13.90
C VAL A 207 6.40 18.85 13.48
N HIS A 208 7.22 18.26 14.34
CA HIS A 208 8.65 18.16 14.05
C HIS A 208 9.10 16.73 13.76
N ILE A 209 8.65 15.72 14.50
CA ILE A 209 9.09 14.33 14.30
C ILE A 209 8.31 13.64 13.20
N LEU A 210 6.98 13.62 13.28
CA LEU A 210 6.12 12.94 12.32
C LEU A 210 6.41 13.36 10.86
N PRO A 211 6.50 14.65 10.48
CA PRO A 211 6.81 15.01 9.09
C PRO A 211 8.20 14.54 8.63
N ASN A 212 9.18 14.47 9.54
CA ASN A 212 10.54 14.06 9.22
C ASN A 212 10.71 12.54 9.03
N ILE A 213 9.76 11.73 9.50
CA ILE A 213 9.74 10.28 9.27
C ILE A 213 8.74 9.86 8.20
N MET A 214 7.83 10.76 7.79
CA MET A 214 6.82 10.48 6.75
C MET A 214 7.43 9.92 5.45
N PRO A 215 8.56 10.41 4.94
CA PRO A 215 9.15 9.85 3.74
C PRO A 215 9.39 8.35 3.82
N ILE A 216 9.98 7.85 4.91
CA ILE A 216 10.21 6.41 5.14
C ILE A 216 8.88 5.67 5.34
N MET A 217 7.92 6.28 6.06
CA MET A 217 6.60 5.68 6.26
C MET A 217 5.82 5.56 4.94
N ILE A 218 5.94 6.52 4.02
CA ILE A 218 5.31 6.45 2.68
C ILE A 218 5.87 5.27 1.87
N VAL A 219 7.18 5.06 1.89
CA VAL A 219 7.80 3.88 1.27
C VAL A 219 7.24 2.59 1.89
N GLN A 220 7.19 2.53 3.22
CA GLN A 220 6.62 1.38 3.93
C GLN A 220 5.14 1.16 3.57
N MET A 221 4.36 2.24 3.45
CA MET A 221 2.95 2.18 3.06
C MET A 221 2.80 1.58 1.66
N SER A 222 3.62 2.00 0.69
CA SER A 222 3.56 1.47 -0.67
C SER A 222 3.84 -0.03 -0.72
N LEU A 223 4.90 -0.50 -0.07
CA LEU A 223 5.23 -1.93 0.00
C LEU A 223 4.11 -2.74 0.67
N THR A 224 3.51 -2.19 1.71
CA THR A 224 2.44 -2.87 2.43
C THR A 224 1.12 -2.91 1.64
N MET A 225 0.89 -2.00 0.67
CA MET A 225 -0.30 -2.07 -0.19
C MET A 225 -0.34 -3.37 -1.01
N GLY A 226 0.79 -3.78 -1.60
CA GLY A 226 0.89 -5.06 -2.28
C GLY A 226 0.58 -6.25 -1.36
N TYR A 227 1.11 -6.20 -0.13
CA TYR A 227 0.85 -7.21 0.89
C TYR A 227 -0.63 -7.24 1.33
N ALA A 228 -1.26 -6.07 1.46
CA ALA A 228 -2.66 -5.95 1.84
C ALA A 228 -3.60 -6.57 0.80
N ILE A 229 -3.32 -6.36 -0.49
CA ILE A 229 -4.05 -6.99 -1.59
C ILE A 229 -3.91 -8.52 -1.51
N LEU A 230 -2.70 -9.05 -1.35
CA LEU A 230 -2.47 -10.49 -1.26
C LEU A 230 -3.16 -11.10 -0.02
N ASN A 231 -3.13 -10.43 1.12
CA ASN A 231 -3.84 -10.89 2.32
C ASN A 231 -5.36 -10.93 2.11
N ALA A 232 -5.93 -9.86 1.55
CA ALA A 232 -7.35 -9.79 1.27
C ALA A 232 -7.79 -10.86 0.26
N ALA A 233 -7.05 -11.00 -0.85
CA ALA A 233 -7.29 -12.02 -1.87
C ALA A 233 -7.14 -13.43 -1.30
N GLY A 234 -6.13 -13.68 -0.46
CA GLY A 234 -5.93 -14.97 0.21
C GLY A 234 -7.10 -15.31 1.15
N LEU A 235 -7.59 -14.35 1.95
CA LEU A 235 -8.77 -14.53 2.79
C LEU A 235 -10.02 -14.82 1.96
N SER A 236 -10.20 -14.09 0.85
CA SER A 236 -11.31 -14.31 -0.09
C SER A 236 -11.23 -15.69 -0.75
N PHE A 237 -10.03 -16.11 -1.15
CA PHE A 237 -9.78 -17.42 -1.77
C PHE A 237 -10.20 -18.60 -0.88
N ILE A 238 -9.98 -18.50 0.42
CA ILE A 238 -10.39 -19.54 1.40
C ILE A 238 -11.81 -19.35 1.93
N GLY A 239 -12.59 -18.40 1.37
CA GLY A 239 -13.98 -18.16 1.75
C GLY A 239 -14.18 -17.29 3.00
N LEU A 240 -13.12 -16.70 3.55
CA LEU A 240 -13.16 -15.77 4.68
C LEU A 240 -13.12 -14.29 4.24
N GLY A 241 -13.12 -14.02 2.95
CA GLY A 241 -13.06 -12.67 2.39
C GLY A 241 -14.39 -12.10 1.98
N VAL A 242 -14.37 -11.33 0.90
CA VAL A 242 -15.55 -10.76 0.25
C VAL A 242 -16.43 -11.88 -0.30
N ARG A 243 -17.74 -11.70 -0.17
CA ARG A 243 -18.70 -12.72 -0.62
C ARG A 243 -19.25 -12.43 -2.02
N PRO A 244 -19.52 -13.48 -2.82
CA PRO A 244 -20.32 -13.32 -4.04
C PRO A 244 -21.67 -12.64 -3.74
N PRO A 245 -22.24 -11.88 -4.69
CA PRO A 245 -21.83 -11.71 -6.09
C PRO A 245 -20.78 -10.63 -6.33
N THR A 246 -20.26 -9.96 -5.29
CA THR A 246 -19.32 -8.85 -5.41
C THR A 246 -18.08 -9.27 -6.19
N ALA A 247 -17.67 -8.45 -7.17
CA ALA A 247 -16.44 -8.65 -7.90
C ALA A 247 -15.26 -8.20 -7.03
N GLU A 248 -14.35 -9.12 -6.71
CA GLU A 248 -13.07 -8.94 -6.02
C GLU A 248 -12.13 -10.01 -6.55
N TRP A 249 -10.86 -9.66 -6.79
CA TRP A 249 -9.96 -10.54 -7.53
C TRP A 249 -9.73 -11.90 -6.84
N GLY A 250 -9.62 -11.92 -5.50
CA GLY A 250 -9.37 -13.15 -4.75
C GLY A 250 -10.55 -14.14 -4.83
N ILE A 251 -11.78 -13.66 -4.67
CA ILE A 251 -12.96 -14.52 -4.81
C ILE A 251 -13.16 -14.99 -6.27
N MET A 252 -12.82 -14.13 -7.25
CA MET A 252 -12.87 -14.52 -8.67
C MET A 252 -11.87 -15.62 -8.99
N VAL A 253 -10.64 -15.56 -8.42
CA VAL A 253 -9.66 -16.65 -8.55
C VAL A 253 -10.16 -17.91 -7.87
N ALA A 254 -10.78 -17.80 -6.68
CA ALA A 254 -11.34 -18.95 -5.96
C ALA A 254 -12.49 -19.63 -6.74
N GLU A 255 -13.42 -18.83 -7.27
CA GLU A 255 -14.52 -19.33 -8.13
C GLU A 255 -13.98 -20.01 -9.39
N GLY A 256 -12.91 -19.46 -10.00
CA GLY A 256 -12.31 -20.00 -11.22
C GLY A 256 -11.39 -21.21 -11.01
N ALA A 257 -10.82 -21.39 -9.81
CA ALA A 257 -9.86 -22.46 -9.54
C ALA A 257 -10.42 -23.87 -9.79
N GLY A 258 -11.70 -24.09 -9.48
CA GLY A 258 -12.40 -25.36 -9.72
C GLY A 258 -12.55 -25.70 -11.20
N PHE A 259 -12.53 -24.71 -12.07
CA PHE A 259 -12.74 -24.88 -13.52
C PHE A 259 -11.43 -25.04 -14.31
N MET A 260 -10.26 -24.84 -13.68
CA MET A 260 -8.96 -24.97 -14.36
C MET A 260 -8.70 -26.41 -14.87
N VAL A 261 -9.20 -27.42 -14.13
CA VAL A 261 -9.03 -28.83 -14.49
C VAL A 261 -9.88 -29.21 -15.69
N SER A 262 -11.06 -28.59 -15.85
CA SER A 262 -11.96 -28.82 -16.99
C SER A 262 -11.60 -28.01 -18.24
N GLY A 263 -10.63 -27.12 -18.13
CA GLY A 263 -10.07 -26.39 -19.27
C GLY A 263 -10.47 -24.91 -19.34
N GLU A 264 -11.34 -24.41 -18.46
CA GLU A 264 -11.80 -23.02 -18.41
C GLU A 264 -10.81 -22.14 -17.60
N TRP A 265 -9.56 -22.18 -17.98
CA TRP A 265 -8.41 -21.51 -17.31
C TRP A 265 -8.57 -19.99 -17.22
N TRP A 266 -9.30 -19.36 -18.13
CA TRP A 266 -9.45 -17.90 -18.19
C TRP A 266 -10.19 -17.32 -16.98
N ILE A 267 -11.05 -18.13 -16.33
CA ILE A 267 -11.84 -17.66 -15.17
C ILE A 267 -10.95 -17.31 -14.00
N ALA A 268 -9.88 -18.07 -13.75
CA ALA A 268 -8.92 -17.81 -12.67
C ALA A 268 -7.73 -16.97 -13.14
N LEU A 269 -7.26 -17.16 -14.39
CA LEU A 269 -6.04 -16.52 -14.89
C LEU A 269 -6.15 -15.01 -14.93
N PHE A 270 -7.20 -14.45 -15.50
CA PHE A 270 -7.29 -12.99 -15.66
C PHE A 270 -7.41 -12.23 -14.34
N PRO A 271 -8.23 -12.62 -13.36
CA PRO A 271 -8.19 -11.98 -12.05
C PRO A 271 -6.87 -12.24 -11.31
N GLY A 272 -6.23 -13.41 -11.48
CA GLY A 272 -4.90 -13.69 -10.96
C GLY A 272 -3.82 -12.79 -11.56
N LEU A 273 -3.86 -12.52 -12.87
CA LEU A 273 -2.97 -11.56 -13.51
C LEU A 273 -3.20 -10.13 -13.01
N ALA A 274 -4.44 -9.72 -12.79
CA ALA A 274 -4.74 -8.41 -12.22
C ALA A 274 -4.14 -8.25 -10.81
N LEU A 275 -4.29 -9.27 -9.95
CA LEU A 275 -3.62 -9.33 -8.64
C LEU A 275 -2.10 -9.20 -8.78
N MET A 276 -1.50 -10.01 -9.65
CA MET A 276 -0.05 -10.00 -9.87
C MET A 276 0.44 -8.62 -10.31
N ILE A 277 -0.25 -7.99 -11.28
CA ILE A 277 0.10 -6.66 -11.79
C ILE A 277 -0.04 -5.60 -10.69
N ALA A 278 -1.10 -5.63 -9.89
CA ALA A 278 -1.30 -4.67 -8.81
C ALA A 278 -0.22 -4.81 -7.72
N VAL A 279 0.08 -6.03 -7.27
CA VAL A 279 1.12 -6.29 -6.28
C VAL A 279 2.49 -5.86 -6.81
N PHE A 280 2.80 -6.20 -8.05
CA PHE A 280 4.04 -5.80 -8.70
C PHE A 280 4.16 -4.27 -8.80
N CYS A 281 3.09 -3.59 -9.20
CA CYS A 281 3.03 -2.13 -9.27
C CYS A 281 3.35 -1.47 -7.92
N PHE A 282 2.69 -1.91 -6.83
CA PHE A 282 2.90 -1.31 -5.51
C PHE A 282 4.29 -1.59 -4.94
N ASN A 283 4.88 -2.76 -5.21
CA ASN A 283 6.26 -3.05 -4.82
C ASN A 283 7.26 -2.17 -5.58
N LEU A 284 7.15 -2.08 -6.90
CA LEU A 284 8.01 -1.21 -7.71
C LEU A 284 7.86 0.27 -7.32
N LEU A 285 6.62 0.69 -7.00
CA LEU A 285 6.36 2.04 -6.52
C LEU A 285 7.08 2.30 -5.19
N GLY A 286 7.06 1.34 -4.27
CA GLY A 286 7.78 1.41 -3.01
C GLY A 286 9.28 1.59 -3.19
N ASP A 287 9.89 0.80 -4.09
CA ASP A 287 11.30 0.91 -4.43
C ASP A 287 11.63 2.27 -5.08
N GLY A 288 10.79 2.72 -6.04
CA GLY A 288 10.95 4.01 -6.67
C GLY A 288 10.80 5.19 -5.70
N LEU A 289 9.86 5.13 -4.77
CA LEU A 289 9.70 6.13 -3.71
C LEU A 289 10.90 6.13 -2.75
N ARG A 290 11.47 4.98 -2.45
CA ARG A 290 12.69 4.86 -1.66
C ARG A 290 13.86 5.57 -2.33
N ASP A 291 14.02 5.41 -3.65
CA ASP A 291 15.08 6.08 -4.43
C ASP A 291 14.89 7.61 -4.44
N ILE A 292 13.64 8.10 -4.45
CA ILE A 292 13.33 9.54 -4.37
C ILE A 292 13.65 10.11 -2.99
N VAL A 293 13.42 9.33 -1.93
CA VAL A 293 13.56 9.76 -0.54
C VAL A 293 15.00 9.66 -0.02
N ASP A 294 15.83 8.77 -0.60
CA ASP A 294 17.20 8.53 -0.16
C ASP A 294 18.15 9.67 -0.56
N PRO A 295 18.70 10.45 0.41
CA PRO A 295 19.59 11.56 0.12
C PRO A 295 21.00 11.13 -0.37
N GLN A 296 21.38 9.87 -0.16
CA GLN A 296 22.75 9.38 -0.45
C GLN A 296 22.97 9.11 -1.94
N ARG A 297 21.91 9.02 -2.73
CA ARG A 297 21.99 8.87 -4.20
C ARG A 297 22.04 10.21 -4.96
N ARG A 298 22.32 11.32 -4.27
CA ARG A 298 22.43 12.67 -4.86
C ARG A 298 23.84 13.03 -5.34
N THR A 299 24.76 12.05 -5.42
CA THR A 299 26.12 12.25 -5.94
C THR A 299 26.32 11.57 -7.28
#